data_ec16ab15a1705cc88e3d9c71675777ea
#
_entry.id   ec16ab15a1705cc88e3d9c71675777ea
#
_cell.length_a   1.000
_cell.length_b   1.000
_cell.length_c   1.000
_cell.angle_alpha   90.00
_cell.angle_beta   90.00
_cell.angle_gamma   90.00
#
_symmetry.space_group_name_H-M   'P 1'
#
loop_
_entity.id
_entity.type
_entity.pdbx_description
1 polymer ?
#
loop_
_entity_poly.entity_id
_entity_poly.type
_entity_poly.pdbx_seq_one_letter_code
_entity_poly.pdbx_strand_id
1 'polypeptide(L)' 'VSSEAEWYKNNETDAIWWKDTPDRVGEWVFSFDRQHELNLFADYPHNMTAEQVKIFDEENPEWAEFFKDRK' A
#
# COMPACT_ATOMS: atom_id res chain seq x y z
N VAL A 1 -12.66 -0.69 23.77
CA VAL A 1 -11.35 -0.62 23.18
C VAL A 1 -11.45 -0.56 21.67
N SER A 2 -10.81 0.42 21.13
CA SER A 2 -10.83 0.62 19.70
C SER A 2 -9.98 -0.44 19.01
N SER A 3 -10.54 -1.02 17.96
CA SER A 3 -9.80 -1.91 17.08
C SER A 3 -9.40 -1.19 15.79
N GLU A 4 -9.36 0.14 15.84
CA GLU A 4 -8.99 0.91 14.67
C GLU A 4 -7.56 0.59 14.27
N ALA A 5 -7.39 0.31 13.00
CA ALA A 5 -6.08 0.06 12.44
C ALA A 5 -5.28 1.35 12.40
N GLU A 6 -4.01 1.25 12.73
CA GLU A 6 -3.13 2.40 12.73
C GLU A 6 -2.26 2.38 11.48
N TRP A 7 -1.96 3.57 10.99
CA TRP A 7 -1.09 3.72 9.84
C TRP A 7 0.37 3.76 10.31
N TYR A 8 1.24 3.11 9.57
CA TYR A 8 2.67 3.11 9.89
C TYR A 8 3.50 3.16 8.62
N LYS A 9 4.75 3.57 8.78
CA LYS A 9 5.73 3.54 7.70
C LYS A 9 6.89 2.64 8.09
N ASN A 10 7.52 2.04 7.10
CA ASN A 10 8.73 1.27 7.35
C ASN A 10 9.90 2.19 7.68
N ASN A 11 9.98 3.33 7.02
CA ASN A 11 10.97 4.37 7.24
C ASN A 11 10.29 5.72 7.17
N GLU A 12 10.86 6.70 7.85
CA GLU A 12 10.29 8.05 7.84
C GLU A 12 10.30 8.70 6.46
N THR A 13 11.19 8.24 5.60
CA THR A 13 11.30 8.78 4.24
C THR A 13 10.35 8.13 3.25
N ASP A 14 9.67 7.06 3.65
CA ASP A 14 8.72 6.39 2.77
C ASP A 14 7.52 7.29 2.51
N ALA A 15 7.06 7.32 1.27
CA ALA A 15 5.88 8.08 0.90
C ALA A 15 4.59 7.32 1.20
N ILE A 16 4.69 6.03 1.36
CA ILE A 16 3.52 5.15 1.51
C ILE A 16 3.31 4.80 2.98
N TRP A 17 2.06 4.96 3.42
CA TRP A 17 1.63 4.53 4.74
C TRP A 17 0.94 3.19 4.61
N TRP A 18 1.30 2.25 5.47
CA TRP A 18 0.69 0.94 5.52
C TRP A 18 -0.25 0.85 6.71
N LYS A 19 -1.34 0.13 6.55
CA LYS A 19 -2.33 -0.02 7.60
C LYS A 19 -2.14 -1.35 8.31
N ASP A 20 -2.05 -1.28 9.63
CA ASP A 20 -1.97 -2.48 10.45
C ASP A 20 -3.40 -2.99 10.67
N THR A 21 -3.72 -4.13 10.09
CA THR A 21 -5.06 -4.71 10.20
C THR A 21 -4.97 -6.09 10.82
N PRO A 22 -4.86 -6.15 12.15
CA PRO A 22 -4.61 -7.42 12.85
C PRO A 22 -5.72 -8.45 12.64
N ASP A 23 -6.93 -8.00 12.34
CA ASP A 23 -8.06 -8.90 12.15
C ASP A 23 -8.23 -9.38 10.71
N ARG A 24 -7.37 -8.94 9.80
CA ARG A 24 -7.47 -9.25 8.38
C ARG A 24 -6.16 -9.78 7.85
N VAL A 25 -5.95 -11.05 8.06
CA VAL A 25 -4.73 -11.70 7.60
C VAL A 25 -4.73 -11.74 6.07
N GLY A 26 -3.64 -11.30 5.48
CA GLY A 26 -3.48 -11.33 4.03
C GLY A 26 -3.95 -10.09 3.30
N GLU A 27 -4.47 -9.11 3.99
CA GLU A 27 -4.81 -7.83 3.37
C GLU A 27 -3.67 -6.85 3.54
N TRP A 28 -3.34 -6.20 2.43
CA TRP A 28 -2.27 -5.22 2.40
C TRP A 28 -2.85 -3.88 2.01
N VAL A 29 -3.33 -3.13 3.00
CA VAL A 29 -3.94 -1.82 2.78
C VAL A 29 -2.87 -0.75 2.97
N PHE A 30 -2.82 0.18 2.03
CA PHE A 30 -1.86 1.27 2.09
C PHE A 30 -2.50 2.57 1.61
N SER A 31 -1.81 3.67 1.88
CA SER A 31 -2.28 4.98 1.47
C SER A 31 -1.10 5.93 1.34
N PHE A 32 -1.26 6.94 0.50
CA PHE A 32 -0.26 7.99 0.37
C PHE A 32 -0.54 9.17 1.29
N ASP A 33 -1.76 9.32 1.76
CA ASP A 33 -2.19 10.45 2.59
C ASP A 33 -2.93 10.04 3.86
N ARG A 34 -3.07 8.73 4.11
CA ARG A 34 -3.78 8.16 5.23
C ARG A 34 -5.29 8.43 5.21
N GLN A 35 -5.81 8.91 4.10
CA GLN A 35 -7.24 9.17 3.94
C GLN A 35 -7.87 8.28 2.90
N HIS A 36 -7.15 8.00 1.82
CA HIS A 36 -7.62 7.15 0.74
C HIS A 36 -6.97 5.78 0.85
N GLU A 37 -7.75 4.82 1.31
CA GLU A 37 -7.26 3.45 1.47
C GLU A 37 -7.18 2.76 0.12
N LEU A 38 -6.05 2.11 -0.13
CA LEU A 38 -5.82 1.33 -1.34
C LEU A 38 -5.42 -0.08 -0.92
N ASN A 39 -5.97 -1.07 -1.61
CA ASN A 39 -5.66 -2.47 -1.34
C ASN A 39 -4.68 -2.98 -2.39
N LEU A 40 -3.55 -3.52 -1.94
CA LEU A 40 -2.52 -3.98 -2.85
C LEU A 40 -3.01 -5.00 -3.86
N PHE A 41 -3.82 -5.94 -3.42
CA PHE A 41 -4.29 -7.01 -4.30
C PHE A 41 -5.52 -6.63 -5.13
N ALA A 42 -6.25 -5.59 -4.73
CA ALA A 42 -7.47 -5.18 -5.43
C ALA A 42 -7.26 -3.92 -6.25
N ASP A 43 -6.47 -2.98 -5.76
CA ASP A 43 -6.35 -1.66 -6.36
C ASP A 43 -5.05 -1.44 -7.13
N TYR A 44 -4.00 -2.14 -6.78
CA TYR A 44 -2.72 -2.00 -7.47
C TYR A 44 -2.71 -2.86 -8.72
N PRO A 45 -2.26 -2.37 -9.85
CA PRO A 45 -1.89 -0.97 -10.15
C PRO A 45 -3.01 -0.19 -10.81
N HIS A 46 -4.15 -0.82 -11.08
CA HIS A 46 -5.16 -0.30 -12.00
C HIS A 46 -5.95 0.89 -11.44
N ASN A 47 -6.18 0.91 -10.13
CA ASN A 47 -6.90 2.00 -9.50
C ASN A 47 -5.98 3.08 -8.94
N MET A 48 -4.74 3.08 -9.38
CA MET A 48 -3.74 4.06 -8.95
C MET A 48 -3.34 4.94 -10.13
N THR A 49 -2.95 6.18 -9.84
CA THR A 49 -2.39 7.05 -10.88
C THR A 49 -1.00 6.57 -11.27
N ALA A 50 -0.53 7.00 -12.44
CA ALA A 50 0.80 6.63 -12.90
C ALA A 50 1.88 7.09 -11.92
N GLU A 51 1.70 8.26 -11.31
CA GLU A 51 2.64 8.77 -10.32
C GLU A 51 2.64 7.93 -9.06
N GLN A 52 1.46 7.51 -8.60
CA GLN A 52 1.35 6.66 -7.42
C GLN A 52 1.99 5.30 -7.66
N VAL A 53 1.77 4.73 -8.83
CA VAL A 53 2.40 3.45 -9.18
C VAL A 53 3.92 3.59 -9.21
N LYS A 54 4.42 4.68 -9.77
CA LYS A 54 5.86 4.92 -9.81
C LYS A 54 6.45 5.00 -8.42
N ILE A 55 5.81 5.73 -7.52
CA ILE A 55 6.27 5.85 -6.13
C ILE A 55 6.24 4.48 -5.46
N PHE A 56 5.17 3.74 -5.65
CA PHE A 56 5.03 2.42 -5.05
C PHE A 56 6.15 1.49 -5.54
N ASP A 57 6.40 1.48 -6.83
CA ASP A 57 7.41 0.59 -7.42
C ASP A 57 8.81 0.93 -6.93
N GLU A 58 9.09 2.22 -6.76
CA GLU A 58 10.39 2.66 -6.26
C GLU A 58 10.62 2.26 -4.80
N GLU A 59 9.56 2.32 -3.99
CA GLU A 59 9.68 1.98 -2.57
C GLU A 59 9.54 0.49 -2.31
N ASN A 60 8.88 -0.22 -3.19
CA ASN A 60 8.60 -1.64 -3.03
C ASN A 60 8.94 -2.42 -4.30
N PRO A 61 10.22 -2.48 -4.67
CA PRO A 61 10.60 -3.16 -5.92
C PRO A 61 10.25 -4.64 -5.91
N GLU A 62 10.21 -5.28 -4.75
CA GLU A 62 9.83 -6.68 -4.65
C GLU A 62 8.38 -6.90 -5.05
N TRP A 63 7.49 -6.01 -4.61
CA TRP A 63 6.09 -6.09 -5.01
C TRP A 63 5.90 -5.75 -6.48
N ALA A 64 6.67 -4.79 -6.98
CA ALA A 64 6.62 -4.44 -8.39
C ALA A 64 6.97 -5.64 -9.26
N GLU A 65 7.99 -6.39 -8.87
CA GLU A 65 8.36 -7.61 -9.58
C GLU A 65 7.30 -8.68 -9.46
N PHE A 66 6.73 -8.85 -8.26
CA PHE A 66 5.70 -9.84 -8.02
C PHE A 66 4.46 -9.59 -8.88
N PHE A 67 4.10 -8.33 -9.06
CA PHE A 67 2.90 -7.95 -9.81
C PHE A 67 3.18 -7.54 -11.25
N LYS A 68 4.36 -7.82 -11.76
CA LYS A 68 4.71 -7.38 -13.11
C LYS A 68 3.74 -7.88 -14.18
N ASP A 69 3.14 -9.05 -13.94
CA ASP A 69 2.20 -9.63 -14.90
C ASP A 69 0.82 -8.98 -14.85
N ARG A 70 0.54 -8.17 -13.84
CA ARG A 70 -0.73 -7.46 -13.71
C ARG A 70 -0.74 -6.09 -14.38
N LYS A 71 0.41 -5.59 -14.68
CA LYS A 71 0.55 -4.24 -15.27
C LYS A 71 0.22 -4.21 -16.75
#